data_ff93a5a846a7ca6dd7d49e862b5d4a83
#
_entry.id   ff93a5a846a7ca6dd7d49e862b5d4a83
#
_cell.length_a   1.000
_cell.length_b   1.000
_cell.length_c   1.000
_cell.angle_alpha   90.00
_cell.angle_beta   90.00
_cell.angle_gamma   90.00
#
_symmetry.space_group_name_H-M   'P 1'
#
loop_
_entity.id
_entity.type
_entity.pdbx_description
1 polymer ?
#
loop_
_entity_poly.entity_id
_entity_poly.type
_entity_poly.pdbx_seq_one_letter_code
_entity_poly.pdbx_strand_id
1 'polypeptide(L)'
;MIEKDGAAATENWIKGLVKNFARPPEGNDTSQLKDIAAGECDVAMVNHYYVARLMQSKDPADQKVASQIGVVFPNQQEAGTHVNISGAGVVKTAPNQEAAIKFVEFLATPEAQEIFTNVNNEIPIVSQMKPNKTVASFGNFKASDINVTAYGENNPEAVKLMDSAGWK
;
A
#
# COMPACT_ATOMS: atom_id res chain seq x y z
N MET A 1 10.32 4.22 -8.46
CA MET A 1 11.44 3.77 -9.32
C MET A 1 11.73 4.79 -10.40
N ILE A 2 10.82 5.17 -11.29
CA ILE A 2 11.07 6.12 -12.37
C ILE A 2 11.80 7.38 -11.85
N GLU A 3 11.33 7.95 -10.74
CA GLU A 3 11.89 9.16 -10.12
C GLU A 3 13.36 8.98 -9.67
N LYS A 4 13.72 7.82 -9.16
CA LYS A 4 15.06 7.56 -8.60
C LYS A 4 16.01 6.93 -9.62
N ASP A 5 15.52 5.99 -10.41
CA ASP A 5 16.35 5.10 -11.23
C ASP A 5 16.18 5.35 -12.73
N GLY A 6 15.20 6.18 -13.10
CA GLY A 6 14.83 6.46 -14.49
C GLY A 6 13.97 5.38 -15.13
N ALA A 7 13.37 5.74 -16.28
CA ALA A 7 12.42 4.89 -17.00
C ALA A 7 13.03 3.57 -17.49
N ALA A 8 14.24 3.60 -18.05
CA ALA A 8 14.89 2.41 -18.62
C ALA A 8 15.20 1.34 -17.54
N ALA A 9 15.73 1.76 -16.39
CA ALA A 9 16.00 0.83 -15.27
C ALA A 9 14.69 0.28 -14.71
N THR A 10 13.66 1.11 -14.60
CA THR A 10 12.32 0.71 -14.15
C THR A 10 11.70 -0.31 -15.10
N GLU A 11 11.79 -0.10 -16.42
CA GLU A 11 11.28 -1.05 -17.41
C GLU A 11 11.96 -2.41 -17.32
N ASN A 12 13.29 -2.43 -17.19
CA ASN A 12 14.03 -3.66 -17.02
C ASN A 12 13.63 -4.41 -15.74
N TRP A 13 13.43 -3.69 -14.65
CA TRP A 13 12.95 -4.26 -13.40
C TRP A 13 11.55 -4.86 -13.54
N ILE A 14 10.61 -4.15 -14.18
CA ILE A 14 9.24 -4.62 -14.43
C ILE A 14 9.28 -5.90 -15.29
N LYS A 15 10.08 -5.93 -16.37
CA LYS A 15 10.24 -7.13 -17.21
C LYS A 15 10.76 -8.33 -16.42
N GLY A 16 11.69 -8.08 -15.49
CA GLY A 16 12.19 -9.12 -14.56
C GLY A 16 11.10 -9.61 -13.61
N LEU A 17 10.31 -8.71 -13.06
CA LEU A 17 9.21 -9.03 -12.16
C LEU A 17 8.13 -9.87 -12.87
N VAL A 18 7.69 -9.44 -14.05
CA VAL A 18 6.68 -10.18 -14.86
C VAL A 18 7.12 -11.61 -15.16
N LYS A 19 8.41 -11.84 -15.42
CA LYS A 19 8.95 -13.19 -15.64
C LYS A 19 8.88 -14.10 -14.41
N ASN A 20 8.78 -13.51 -13.23
CA ASN A 20 8.69 -14.22 -11.96
C ASN A 20 7.24 -14.35 -11.44
N PHE A 21 6.26 -13.90 -12.17
CA PHE A 21 4.87 -14.12 -11.79
C PHE A 21 4.54 -15.60 -11.79
N ALA A 22 4.01 -16.10 -10.68
CA ALA A 22 3.50 -17.46 -10.58
C ALA A 22 2.30 -17.68 -11.51
N ARG A 23 1.50 -16.63 -11.69
CA ARG A 23 0.36 -16.54 -12.62
C ARG A 23 0.13 -15.08 -13.03
N PRO A 24 -0.68 -14.81 -14.06
CA PRO A 24 -1.14 -13.44 -14.31
C PRO A 24 -1.79 -12.84 -13.06
N PRO A 25 -1.52 -11.55 -12.74
CA PRO A 25 -2.09 -10.91 -11.56
C PRO A 25 -3.61 -10.75 -11.73
N GLU A 26 -4.36 -11.39 -10.86
CA GLU A 26 -5.82 -11.37 -10.83
C GLU A 26 -6.34 -11.16 -9.41
N GLY A 27 -7.57 -10.62 -9.29
CA GLY A 27 -8.22 -10.39 -8.02
C GLY A 27 -7.71 -9.15 -7.28
N ASN A 28 -7.51 -9.26 -5.98
CA ASN A 28 -7.14 -8.16 -5.10
C ASN A 28 -6.07 -8.60 -4.09
N ASP A 29 -5.62 -7.68 -3.21
CA ASP A 29 -4.61 -7.98 -2.18
C ASP A 29 -4.94 -9.23 -1.35
N THR A 30 -6.21 -9.38 -0.94
CA THR A 30 -6.64 -10.56 -0.16
C THR A 30 -6.49 -11.86 -0.96
N SER A 31 -6.74 -11.85 -2.28
CA SER A 31 -6.52 -13.01 -3.14
C SER A 31 -5.06 -13.39 -3.16
N GLN A 32 -4.16 -12.41 -3.33
CA GLN A 32 -2.71 -12.65 -3.33
C GLN A 32 -2.23 -13.26 -2.00
N LEU A 33 -2.77 -12.80 -0.87
CA LEU A 33 -2.46 -13.37 0.44
C LEU A 33 -2.93 -14.83 0.58
N LYS A 34 -4.09 -15.15 0.04
CA LYS A 34 -4.60 -16.53 0.00
C LYS A 34 -3.76 -17.43 -0.89
N ASP A 35 -3.23 -16.91 -2.00
CA ASP A 35 -2.35 -17.65 -2.90
C ASP A 35 -1.02 -18.02 -2.23
N ILE A 36 -0.43 -17.10 -1.44
CA ILE A 36 0.75 -17.43 -0.60
C ILE A 36 0.41 -18.59 0.36
N ALA A 37 -0.71 -18.49 1.08
CA ALA A 37 -1.11 -19.52 2.02
C ALA A 37 -1.45 -20.87 1.35
N ALA A 38 -1.84 -20.85 0.08
CA ALA A 38 -2.07 -22.05 -0.74
C ALA A 38 -0.77 -22.62 -1.33
N GLY A 39 0.34 -21.89 -1.26
CA GLY A 39 1.62 -22.30 -1.85
C GLY A 39 1.70 -22.09 -3.36
N GLU A 40 0.85 -21.23 -3.93
CA GLU A 40 0.88 -20.88 -5.36
C GLU A 40 2.01 -19.89 -5.68
N CYS A 41 2.39 -19.07 -4.68
CA CYS A 41 3.53 -18.16 -4.76
C CYS A 41 4.20 -18.00 -3.40
N ASP A 42 5.48 -17.60 -3.41
CA ASP A 42 6.26 -17.40 -2.18
C ASP A 42 6.20 -15.96 -1.66
N VAL A 43 5.96 -15.00 -2.54
CA VAL A 43 5.95 -13.55 -2.23
C VAL A 43 4.83 -12.87 -2.99
N ALA A 44 4.16 -11.93 -2.33
CA ALA A 44 3.22 -11.01 -2.98
C ALA A 44 3.45 -9.57 -2.53
N MET A 45 3.21 -8.61 -3.41
CA MET A 45 3.18 -7.19 -3.07
C MET A 45 1.74 -6.76 -2.78
N VAL A 46 1.50 -6.36 -1.55
CA VAL A 46 0.16 -6.01 -1.06
C VAL A 46 0.23 -4.83 -0.09
N ASN A 47 -0.88 -4.15 0.12
CA ASN A 47 -0.98 -3.19 1.20
C ASN A 47 -1.06 -3.92 2.56
N HIS A 48 -0.28 -3.47 3.53
CA HIS A 48 -0.14 -4.12 4.84
C HIS A 48 -1.46 -4.28 5.61
N TYR A 49 -2.39 -3.34 5.44
CA TYR A 49 -3.66 -3.35 6.16
C TYR A 49 -4.56 -4.55 5.79
N TYR A 50 -4.36 -5.19 4.65
CA TYR A 50 -5.07 -6.43 4.32
C TYR A 50 -4.58 -7.60 5.17
N VAL A 51 -3.28 -7.69 5.45
CA VAL A 51 -2.74 -8.70 6.39
C VAL A 51 -3.32 -8.45 7.79
N ALA A 52 -3.28 -7.19 8.26
CA ALA A 52 -3.85 -6.82 9.56
C ALA A 52 -5.34 -7.18 9.66
N ARG A 53 -6.10 -6.97 8.59
CA ARG A 53 -7.53 -7.34 8.52
C ARG A 53 -7.74 -8.84 8.66
N LEU A 54 -6.94 -9.67 7.99
CA LEU A 54 -7.01 -11.13 8.13
C LEU A 54 -6.66 -11.57 9.55
N MET A 55 -5.63 -10.98 10.17
CA MET A 55 -5.25 -11.26 11.56
C MET A 55 -6.34 -10.91 12.58
N GLN A 56 -7.15 -9.89 12.30
CA GLN A 56 -8.24 -9.44 13.16
C GLN A 56 -9.59 -10.08 12.82
N SER A 57 -9.65 -10.85 11.74
CA SER A 57 -10.89 -11.51 11.32
C SER A 57 -11.38 -12.51 12.38
N LYS A 58 -12.68 -12.64 12.49
CA LYS A 58 -13.33 -13.68 13.33
C LYS A 58 -13.49 -15.01 12.59
N ASP A 59 -13.23 -15.01 11.27
CA ASP A 59 -13.27 -16.22 10.46
C ASP A 59 -11.99 -17.04 10.69
N PRO A 60 -12.10 -18.30 11.16
CA PRO A 60 -10.94 -19.17 11.32
C PRO A 60 -10.15 -19.41 10.03
N ALA A 61 -10.79 -19.35 8.86
CA ALA A 61 -10.12 -19.49 7.58
C ALA A 61 -9.18 -18.30 7.30
N ASP A 62 -9.61 -17.07 7.58
CA ASP A 62 -8.78 -15.88 7.45
C ASP A 62 -7.61 -15.90 8.44
N GLN A 63 -7.86 -16.28 9.69
CA GLN A 63 -6.81 -16.42 10.71
C GLN A 63 -5.77 -17.47 10.31
N LYS A 64 -6.20 -18.57 9.72
CA LYS A 64 -5.28 -19.60 9.19
C LYS A 64 -4.41 -19.03 8.08
N VAL A 65 -4.96 -18.27 7.13
CA VAL A 65 -4.19 -17.57 6.09
C VAL A 65 -3.17 -16.63 6.73
N ALA A 66 -3.61 -15.76 7.64
CA ALA A 66 -2.73 -14.79 8.30
C ALA A 66 -1.58 -15.46 9.08
N SER A 67 -1.81 -16.64 9.68
CA SER A 67 -0.78 -17.37 10.43
C SER A 67 0.36 -17.93 9.58
N GLN A 68 0.18 -17.97 8.26
CA GLN A 68 1.17 -18.49 7.30
C GLN A 68 1.95 -17.39 6.60
N ILE A 69 1.65 -16.11 6.90
CA ILE A 69 2.21 -14.94 6.19
C ILE A 69 3.11 -14.14 7.11
N GLY A 70 4.29 -13.80 6.62
CA GLY A 70 5.18 -12.81 7.22
C GLY A 70 5.13 -11.49 6.45
N VAL A 71 5.21 -10.36 7.15
CA VAL A 71 5.30 -9.03 6.54
C VAL A 71 6.77 -8.61 6.45
N VAL A 72 7.19 -8.18 5.26
CA VAL A 72 8.54 -7.66 5.01
C VAL A 72 8.42 -6.26 4.40
N PHE A 73 9.08 -5.30 5.00
CA PHE A 73 9.23 -3.97 4.44
C PHE A 73 10.52 -3.92 3.60
N PRO A 74 10.44 -3.80 2.26
CA PRO A 74 11.62 -3.85 1.39
C PRO A 74 12.47 -2.57 1.48
N ASN A 75 13.66 -2.61 0.87
CA ASN A 75 14.57 -1.47 0.65
C ASN A 75 15.03 -0.75 1.93
N GLN A 76 15.10 -1.44 3.06
CA GLN A 76 15.42 -0.83 4.34
C GLN A 76 16.86 -0.29 4.43
N GLN A 77 17.79 -0.87 3.68
CA GLN A 77 19.19 -0.44 3.59
C GLN A 77 19.42 0.67 2.52
N GLU A 78 18.40 0.96 1.74
CA GLU A 78 18.48 1.87 0.58
C GLU A 78 17.45 3.00 0.69
N ALA A 79 16.53 3.04 -0.29
CA ALA A 79 15.55 4.11 -0.44
C ALA A 79 14.43 4.11 0.60
N GLY A 80 14.27 3.02 1.34
CA GLY A 80 13.11 2.79 2.19
C GLY A 80 11.94 2.16 1.42
N THR A 81 10.96 1.68 2.17
CA THR A 81 9.75 1.08 1.64
C THR A 81 8.85 2.13 1.01
N HIS A 82 8.31 1.84 -0.18
CA HIS A 82 7.26 2.66 -0.76
C HIS A 82 6.07 2.80 0.19
N VAL A 83 5.59 4.02 0.37
CA VAL A 83 4.40 4.32 1.17
C VAL A 83 3.28 4.71 0.23
N ASN A 84 2.23 3.89 0.21
CA ASN A 84 0.97 4.25 -0.42
C ASN A 84 0.20 5.22 0.49
N ILE A 85 -0.44 6.22 -0.07
CA ILE A 85 -1.17 7.24 0.68
C ILE A 85 -2.64 7.29 0.28
N SER A 86 -3.50 7.47 1.27
CA SER A 86 -4.89 7.86 1.06
C SER A 86 -4.98 9.39 1.02
N GLY A 87 -5.84 9.91 0.17
CA GLY A 87 -6.01 11.35 0.01
C GLY A 87 -7.48 11.76 -0.07
N ALA A 88 -7.75 12.99 0.30
CA ALA A 88 -9.06 13.61 0.15
C ALA A 88 -8.91 15.01 -0.45
N GLY A 89 -9.88 15.42 -1.25
CA GLY A 89 -9.89 16.76 -1.86
C GLY A 89 -11.31 17.31 -1.98
N VAL A 90 -11.42 18.63 -1.97
CA VAL A 90 -12.69 19.32 -2.19
C VAL A 90 -12.89 19.53 -3.70
N VAL A 91 -13.97 18.99 -4.25
CA VAL A 91 -14.29 19.22 -5.67
C VAL A 91 -14.67 20.68 -5.93
N LYS A 92 -14.23 21.23 -7.06
CA LYS A 92 -14.45 22.63 -7.44
C LYS A 92 -15.93 23.04 -7.41
N THR A 93 -16.83 22.11 -7.71
CA THR A 93 -18.28 22.31 -7.80
C THR A 93 -19.01 21.90 -6.52
N ALA A 94 -18.32 21.70 -5.41
CA ALA A 94 -18.96 21.33 -4.14
C ALA A 94 -19.98 22.40 -3.73
N PRO A 95 -21.24 22.02 -3.44
CA PRO A 95 -22.28 22.99 -3.06
C PRO A 95 -22.05 23.60 -1.67
N ASN A 96 -21.27 22.92 -0.82
CA ASN A 96 -20.95 23.33 0.55
C ASN A 96 -19.43 23.31 0.77
N GLN A 97 -18.70 24.15 0.05
CA GLN A 97 -17.22 24.14 0.06
C GLN A 97 -16.62 24.33 1.45
N GLU A 98 -17.15 25.29 2.24
CA GLU A 98 -16.64 25.54 3.60
C GLU A 98 -16.79 24.33 4.51
N ALA A 99 -17.91 23.62 4.45
CA ALA A 99 -18.13 22.40 5.21
C ALA A 99 -17.20 21.27 4.73
N ALA A 100 -16.99 21.17 3.41
CA ALA A 100 -16.07 20.19 2.82
C ALA A 100 -14.61 20.43 3.23
N ILE A 101 -14.17 21.69 3.27
CA ILE A 101 -12.83 22.08 3.76
C ILE A 101 -12.67 21.66 5.22
N LYS A 102 -13.62 22.03 6.09
CA LYS A 102 -13.60 21.64 7.51
C LYS A 102 -13.57 20.13 7.70
N PHE A 103 -14.28 19.39 6.85
CA PHE A 103 -14.23 17.92 6.89
C PHE A 103 -12.85 17.38 6.50
N VAL A 104 -12.22 17.90 5.44
CA VAL A 104 -10.86 17.51 5.05
C VAL A 104 -9.85 17.85 6.15
N GLU A 105 -9.96 19.01 6.79
CA GLU A 105 -9.14 19.39 7.94
C GLU A 105 -9.36 18.43 9.12
N PHE A 106 -10.60 18.05 9.40
CA PHE A 106 -10.93 17.06 10.44
C PHE A 106 -10.25 15.72 10.20
N LEU A 107 -10.13 15.26 8.93
CA LEU A 107 -9.46 13.99 8.62
C LEU A 107 -8.00 13.95 9.08
N ALA A 108 -7.35 15.10 9.25
CA ALA A 108 -5.98 15.20 9.77
C ALA A 108 -5.90 15.36 11.30
N THR A 109 -7.04 15.35 12.01
CA THR A 109 -7.05 15.42 13.47
C THR A 109 -6.74 14.07 14.11
N PRO A 110 -6.25 14.04 15.38
CA PRO A 110 -6.04 12.81 16.12
C PRO A 110 -7.29 11.92 16.20
N GLU A 111 -8.48 12.51 16.37
CA GLU A 111 -9.75 11.78 16.45
C GLU A 111 -10.04 11.00 15.18
N ALA A 112 -9.90 11.64 14.01
CA ALA A 112 -10.11 10.95 12.73
C ALA A 112 -9.03 9.91 12.47
N GLN A 113 -7.78 10.21 12.78
CA GLN A 113 -6.66 9.29 12.60
C GLN A 113 -6.76 8.07 13.53
N GLU A 114 -7.36 8.19 14.70
CA GLU A 114 -7.67 7.05 15.57
C GLU A 114 -8.66 6.08 14.89
N ILE A 115 -9.67 6.61 14.20
CA ILE A 115 -10.62 5.80 13.43
C ILE A 115 -9.89 5.06 12.30
N PHE A 116 -9.10 5.78 11.47
CA PHE A 116 -8.34 5.17 10.38
C PHE A 116 -7.41 4.06 10.88
N THR A 117 -6.70 4.29 11.96
CA THR A 117 -5.79 3.31 12.54
C THR A 117 -6.52 2.09 13.09
N ASN A 118 -7.59 2.26 13.84
CA ASN A 118 -8.26 1.15 14.53
C ASN A 118 -9.24 0.37 13.65
N VAL A 119 -9.86 1.02 12.67
CA VAL A 119 -10.86 0.40 11.78
C VAL A 119 -10.24 -0.06 10.47
N ASN A 120 -9.41 0.79 9.87
CA ASN A 120 -8.85 0.51 8.54
C ASN A 120 -7.44 -0.11 8.60
N ASN A 121 -6.80 -0.14 9.78
CA ASN A 121 -5.42 -0.61 9.97
C ASN A 121 -4.40 0.26 9.22
N GLU A 122 -4.70 1.53 9.01
CA GLU A 122 -3.78 2.47 8.38
C GLU A 122 -2.77 3.02 9.39
N ILE A 123 -1.60 3.41 8.90
CA ILE A 123 -0.58 4.09 9.71
C ILE A 123 -0.99 5.57 9.78
N PRO A 124 -1.13 6.14 11.00
CA PRO A 124 -1.57 7.51 11.17
C PRO A 124 -0.54 8.51 10.63
N ILE A 125 -1.01 9.61 10.04
CA ILE A 125 -0.16 10.71 9.55
C ILE A 125 0.25 11.69 10.66
N VAL A 126 -0.43 11.65 11.81
CA VAL A 126 -0.08 12.48 12.98
C VAL A 126 1.07 11.85 13.71
N SER A 127 2.21 12.53 13.75
CA SER A 127 3.51 11.99 14.22
C SER A 127 3.53 11.49 15.68
N GLN A 128 2.64 12.02 16.54
CA GLN A 128 2.51 11.59 17.94
C GLN A 128 1.68 10.31 18.11
N MET A 129 0.96 9.90 17.08
CA MET A 129 0.13 8.70 17.12
C MET A 129 0.91 7.47 16.70
N LYS A 130 0.52 6.35 17.25
CA LYS A 130 1.07 5.03 16.88
C LYS A 130 0.01 4.24 16.12
N PRO A 131 0.42 3.36 15.20
CA PRO A 131 -0.51 2.42 14.59
C PRO A 131 -1.11 1.49 15.66
N ASN A 132 -2.23 0.84 15.34
CA ASN A 132 -2.82 -0.14 16.24
C ASN A 132 -1.86 -1.32 16.50
N LYS A 133 -2.17 -2.13 17.52
CA LYS A 133 -1.28 -3.21 17.96
C LYS A 133 -0.93 -4.22 16.87
N THR A 134 -1.87 -4.52 15.98
CA THR A 134 -1.66 -5.48 14.89
C THR A 134 -0.67 -4.92 13.87
N VAL A 135 -0.86 -3.68 13.42
CA VAL A 135 0.08 -3.03 12.49
C VAL A 135 1.43 -2.79 13.15
N ALA A 136 1.46 -2.41 14.42
CA ALA A 136 2.70 -2.24 15.18
C ALA A 136 3.50 -3.56 15.30
N SER A 137 2.84 -4.72 15.28
CA SER A 137 3.53 -6.02 15.33
C SER A 137 4.32 -6.35 14.06
N PHE A 138 4.07 -5.66 12.95
CA PHE A 138 4.87 -5.81 11.71
C PHE A 138 6.27 -5.19 11.83
N GLY A 139 6.52 -4.43 12.89
CA GLY A 139 7.81 -3.78 13.14
C GLY A 139 7.90 -2.36 12.59
N ASN A 140 9.02 -1.72 12.89
CA ASN A 140 9.33 -0.39 12.36
C ASN A 140 9.96 -0.52 10.98
N PHE A 141 9.76 0.50 10.16
CA PHE A 141 10.38 0.56 8.84
C PHE A 141 10.80 1.98 8.47
N LYS A 142 11.78 2.07 7.59
CA LYS A 142 12.16 3.30 6.93
C LYS A 142 11.23 3.51 5.74
N ALA A 143 10.45 4.58 5.76
CA ALA A 143 9.63 4.99 4.62
C ALA A 143 10.49 5.63 3.53
N SER A 144 10.08 5.48 2.27
CA SER A 144 10.67 6.24 1.18
C SER A 144 10.34 7.72 1.30
N ASP A 145 11.29 8.57 0.99
CA ASP A 145 11.21 10.03 1.04
C ASP A 145 10.77 10.70 -0.27
N ILE A 146 10.32 9.91 -1.24
CA ILE A 146 9.83 10.43 -2.52
C ILE A 146 8.62 11.33 -2.29
N ASN A 147 8.65 12.54 -2.88
CA ASN A 147 7.49 13.41 -2.89
C ASN A 147 6.35 12.75 -3.66
N VAL A 148 5.17 12.72 -3.05
CA VAL A 148 3.98 12.07 -3.63
C VAL A 148 3.53 12.69 -4.98
N THR A 149 3.87 13.94 -5.25
CA THR A 149 3.62 14.58 -6.55
C THR A 149 4.26 13.78 -7.69
N ALA A 150 5.44 13.20 -7.47
CA ALA A 150 6.12 12.36 -8.45
C ALA A 150 5.32 11.13 -8.87
N TYR A 151 4.41 10.64 -8.02
CA TYR A 151 3.55 9.51 -8.38
C TYR A 151 2.54 9.91 -9.46
N GLY A 152 1.93 11.10 -9.34
CA GLY A 152 1.03 11.63 -10.35
C GLY A 152 1.75 11.98 -11.66
N GLU A 153 2.89 12.65 -11.56
CA GLU A 153 3.67 13.07 -12.72
C GLU A 153 4.21 11.89 -13.54
N ASN A 154 4.68 10.84 -12.86
CA ASN A 154 5.24 9.66 -13.54
C ASN A 154 4.19 8.59 -13.87
N ASN A 155 2.93 8.73 -13.44
CA ASN A 155 1.92 7.70 -13.65
C ASN A 155 1.67 7.34 -15.14
N PRO A 156 1.54 8.30 -16.06
CA PRO A 156 1.34 7.98 -17.49
C PRO A 156 2.49 7.15 -18.08
N GLU A 157 3.72 7.43 -17.68
CA GLU A 157 4.90 6.70 -18.12
C GLU A 157 4.95 5.31 -17.45
N ALA A 158 4.66 5.23 -16.16
CA ALA A 158 4.63 3.96 -15.43
C ALA A 158 3.65 2.96 -16.07
N VAL A 159 2.44 3.41 -16.43
CA VAL A 159 1.44 2.57 -17.12
C VAL A 159 1.97 2.06 -18.45
N LYS A 160 2.60 2.90 -19.27
CA LYS A 160 3.21 2.47 -20.55
C LYS A 160 4.30 1.43 -20.35
N LEU A 161 5.16 1.61 -19.33
CA LEU A 161 6.23 0.66 -19.04
C LEU A 161 5.67 -0.68 -18.57
N MET A 162 4.59 -0.67 -17.78
CA MET A 162 3.91 -1.89 -17.35
C MET A 162 3.28 -2.62 -18.54
N ASP A 163 2.56 -1.90 -19.40
CA ASP A 163 1.95 -2.48 -20.60
C ASP A 163 3.01 -3.09 -21.53
N SER A 164 4.11 -2.36 -21.78
CA SER A 164 5.21 -2.82 -22.66
C SER A 164 5.93 -4.05 -22.08
N ALA A 165 5.99 -4.18 -20.77
CA ALA A 165 6.58 -5.32 -20.08
C ALA A 165 5.64 -6.55 -20.01
N GLY A 166 4.38 -6.42 -20.43
CA GLY A 166 3.41 -7.49 -20.40
C GLY A 166 2.68 -7.68 -19.06
N TRP A 167 2.74 -6.69 -18.20
CA TRP A 167 1.92 -6.66 -16.99
C TRP A 167 0.49 -6.29 -17.37
N LYS A 168 -0.38 -7.28 -17.50
CA LYS A 168 -1.79 -7.15 -17.91
C LYS A 168 -2.69 -7.79 -16.87
#